data_346f1a177ccfcc78a2e932b45b0787f4
#
_entry.id   346f1a177ccfcc78a2e932b45b0787f4
#
_cell.length_a   1.000
_cell.length_b   1.000
_cell.length_c   1.000
_cell.angle_alpha   90.00
_cell.angle_beta   90.00
_cell.angle_gamma   90.00
#
_symmetry.space_group_name_H-M   'P 1'
#
loop_
_entity.id
_entity.type
_entity.pdbx_description
1 polymer ?
#
loop_
_entity_poly.entity_id
_entity_poly.type
_entity_poly.pdbx_seq_one_letter_code
_entity_poly.pdbx_strand_id
1 'polypeptide(L)'
;MHIHAETPQTIDRGALAKMVMQLMDHWDLPTEDQLALLGLASSNRSALGRYRQGEPISQNVDQYARVGHLLGIHKNLRLLFPRNKEYLYSWMKTRNKAFENKTPVEVVKELGFMGLLMVQSYLDRARGI
;
A
#
# COMPACT_ATOMS: atom_id res chain seq x y z
N MET A 1 33.75 7.40 11.85
CA MET A 1 33.04 7.41 11.43
C MET A 1 32.09 7.19 11.31
N HIS A 2 31.58 7.39 11.15
CA HIS A 2 30.59 7.37 11.09
C HIS A 2 29.70 7.26 10.40
N ILE A 3 29.37 7.08 10.29
CA ILE A 3 28.60 6.89 9.72
C ILE A 3 27.66 6.85 9.54
N HIS A 4 27.20 7.22 9.59
CA HIS A 4 26.32 7.40 9.42
C HIS A 4 25.38 7.41 9.22
N ALA A 5 25.47 7.75 9.51
CA ALA A 5 24.46 7.78 9.54
C ALA A 5 23.58 7.93 8.69
N GLU A 6 23.64 7.99 8.14
CA GLU A 6 22.83 8.08 7.27
C GLU A 6 21.86 7.27 7.03
N THR A 7 21.69 7.40 7.02
CA THR A 7 21.00 6.61 6.85
C THR A 7 19.62 6.28 6.83
N PRO A 8 19.09 5.21 7.02
CA PRO A 8 17.71 4.88 6.78
C PRO A 8 16.74 5.68 7.65
N GLN A 9 17.23 6.10 8.79
CA GLN A 9 16.40 6.92 9.64
C GLN A 9 16.11 8.30 9.06
N THR A 10 16.71 8.61 7.94
CA THR A 10 16.43 9.87 7.25
C THR A 10 15.33 9.74 6.21
N ILE A 11 14.62 8.61 6.20
CA ILE A 11 13.50 8.43 5.28
C ILE A 11 12.47 9.52 5.49
N ASP A 12 12.10 10.18 4.41
CA ASP A 12 11.13 11.27 4.44
C ASP A 12 9.72 10.71 4.50
N ARG A 13 9.12 10.77 5.68
CA ARG A 13 7.78 10.25 5.89
C ARG A 13 6.71 11.08 5.18
N GLY A 14 7.01 12.37 4.91
CA GLY A 14 6.12 13.20 4.10
C GLY A 14 6.12 12.76 2.65
N ALA A 15 7.30 12.43 2.13
CA ALA A 15 7.40 11.88 0.78
C ALA A 15 6.67 10.55 0.68
N LEU A 16 6.78 9.70 1.70
CA LEU A 16 6.05 8.43 1.72
C LEU A 16 4.54 8.65 1.72
N ALA A 17 4.07 9.66 2.46
CA ALA A 17 2.65 9.99 2.49
C ALA A 17 2.16 10.35 1.09
N LYS A 18 2.89 11.21 0.38
CA LYS A 18 2.53 11.59 -0.98
C LYS A 18 2.55 10.38 -1.92
N MET A 19 3.58 9.54 -1.80
CA MET A 19 3.70 8.36 -2.66
C MET A 19 2.54 7.40 -2.48
N VAL A 20 2.19 7.09 -1.25
CA VAL A 20 1.11 6.13 -1.01
C VAL A 20 -0.24 6.70 -1.44
N MET A 21 -0.45 8.01 -1.25
CA MET A 21 -1.70 8.61 -1.68
C MET A 21 -1.81 8.67 -3.21
N GLN A 22 -0.69 8.92 -3.90
CA GLN A 22 -0.67 8.85 -5.35
C GLN A 22 -1.01 7.44 -5.82
N LEU A 23 -0.49 6.44 -5.13
CA LEU A 23 -0.82 5.04 -5.43
C LEU A 23 -2.30 4.76 -5.24
N MET A 24 -2.90 5.26 -4.15
CA MET A 24 -4.34 5.11 -3.92
C MET A 24 -5.16 5.70 -5.05
N ASP A 25 -4.70 6.85 -5.58
CA ASP A 25 -5.37 7.49 -6.71
C ASP A 25 -5.23 6.67 -7.99
N HIS A 26 -4.05 6.12 -8.23
CA HIS A 26 -3.85 5.23 -9.39
C HIS A 26 -4.68 3.97 -9.30
N TRP A 27 -4.85 3.43 -8.08
CA TRP A 27 -5.71 2.26 -7.88
C TRP A 27 -7.19 2.62 -7.94
N ASP A 28 -7.50 3.93 -7.94
CA ASP A 28 -8.88 4.42 -8.02
C ASP A 28 -9.76 3.82 -6.94
N LEU A 29 -9.30 3.92 -5.70
CA LEU A 29 -10.02 3.34 -4.56
C LEU A 29 -10.95 4.36 -3.93
N PRO A 30 -12.16 3.93 -3.52
CA PRO A 30 -13.03 4.81 -2.73
C PRO A 30 -12.39 5.17 -1.40
N THR A 31 -12.84 6.26 -0.82
CA THR A 31 -12.27 6.78 0.42
C THR A 31 -12.23 5.74 1.54
N GLU A 32 -13.31 4.99 1.72
CA GLU A 32 -13.34 4.00 2.81
C GLU A 32 -12.33 2.88 2.61
N ASP A 33 -12.07 2.51 1.35
CA ASP A 33 -11.06 1.51 1.05
C ASP A 33 -9.66 2.04 1.32
N GLN A 34 -9.41 3.31 0.98
CA GLN A 34 -8.13 3.95 1.28
C GLN A 34 -7.86 3.95 2.79
N LEU A 35 -8.88 4.30 3.57
CA LEU A 35 -8.75 4.30 5.03
C LEU A 35 -8.46 2.90 5.56
N ALA A 36 -9.16 1.91 5.04
CA ALA A 36 -8.96 0.53 5.47
C ALA A 36 -7.55 0.05 5.17
N LEU A 37 -7.04 0.33 3.97
CA LEU A 37 -5.69 -0.09 3.59
C LEU A 37 -4.63 0.57 4.47
N LEU A 38 -4.85 1.83 4.84
CA LEU A 38 -3.91 2.57 5.68
C LEU A 38 -4.09 2.29 7.18
N GLY A 39 -5.10 1.50 7.54
CA GLY A 39 -5.34 1.17 8.93
C GLY A 39 -5.91 2.34 9.72
N LEU A 40 -6.60 3.26 9.05
CA LEU A 40 -7.19 4.44 9.68
C LEU A 40 -8.67 4.20 9.97
N ALA A 41 -9.16 4.86 11.01
CA ALA A 41 -10.58 4.79 11.34
C ALA A 41 -11.42 5.40 10.21
N SER A 42 -12.61 4.86 10.01
CA SER A 42 -13.52 5.33 8.96
C SER A 42 -13.91 6.80 9.15
N SER A 43 -13.80 7.31 10.36
CA SER A 43 -14.07 8.72 10.67
C SER A 43 -12.90 9.64 10.35
N ASN A 44 -11.73 9.10 10.03
CA ASN A 44 -10.52 9.90 9.86
C ASN A 44 -10.26 10.26 8.39
N ARG A 45 -11.30 10.70 7.71
CA ARG A 45 -11.22 11.00 6.27
C ARG A 45 -10.29 12.17 5.97
N SER A 46 -10.21 13.12 6.88
CA SER A 46 -9.37 14.31 6.67
C SER A 46 -7.89 13.99 6.60
N ALA A 47 -7.48 12.87 7.20
CA ALA A 47 -6.08 12.47 7.15
C ALA A 47 -5.60 12.25 5.72
N LEU A 48 -6.47 11.75 4.84
CA LEU A 48 -6.08 11.48 3.46
C LEU A 48 -5.66 12.75 2.74
N GLY A 49 -6.41 13.84 2.95
CA GLY A 49 -6.06 15.14 2.36
C GLY A 49 -4.74 15.67 2.90
N ARG A 50 -4.52 15.52 4.21
CA ARG A 50 -3.27 15.98 4.83
C ARG A 50 -2.08 15.20 4.26
N TYR A 51 -2.20 13.90 4.08
CA TYR A 51 -1.13 13.08 3.50
C TYR A 51 -0.84 13.49 2.05
N ARG A 52 -1.88 13.83 1.29
CA ARG A 52 -1.67 14.34 -0.07
C ARG A 52 -0.89 15.64 -0.08
N GLN A 53 -1.03 16.44 0.95
CA GLN A 53 -0.28 17.68 1.09
C GLN A 53 1.13 17.48 1.64
N GLY A 54 1.48 16.26 2.00
CA GLY A 54 2.82 15.95 2.48
C GLY A 54 2.96 15.89 3.99
N GLU A 55 1.85 15.89 4.74
CA GLU A 55 1.95 15.65 6.17
C GLU A 55 2.56 14.26 6.37
N PRO A 56 3.58 14.13 7.23
CA PRO A 56 4.27 12.86 7.39
C PRO A 56 3.34 11.76 7.91
N ILE A 57 3.52 10.54 7.39
CA ILE A 57 2.83 9.39 7.97
C ILE A 57 3.33 9.18 9.39
N SER A 58 2.51 8.49 10.19
CA SER A 58 2.81 8.25 11.59
C SER A 58 4.12 7.48 11.77
N GLN A 59 4.83 7.74 12.86
CA GLN A 59 5.96 6.90 13.27
C GLN A 59 5.49 5.58 13.88
N ASN A 60 4.19 5.44 14.07
CA ASN A 60 3.62 4.20 14.58
C ASN A 60 4.03 3.06 13.67
N VAL A 61 4.53 1.97 14.29
CA VAL A 61 5.08 0.84 13.54
C VAL A 61 4.04 0.25 12.60
N ASP A 62 2.79 0.15 13.05
CA ASP A 62 1.73 -0.43 12.23
C ASP A 62 1.49 0.37 10.94
N GLN A 63 1.31 1.68 11.05
CA GLN A 63 1.04 2.48 9.86
C GLN A 63 2.25 2.53 8.93
N TYR A 64 3.43 2.70 9.51
CA TYR A 64 4.64 2.73 8.71
C TYR A 64 4.80 1.43 7.92
N ALA A 65 4.56 0.29 8.57
CA ALA A 65 4.65 -1.02 7.92
C ALA A 65 3.60 -1.17 6.83
N ARG A 66 2.37 -0.70 7.08
CA ARG A 66 1.31 -0.77 6.07
C ARG A 66 1.70 -0.02 4.81
N VAL A 67 2.22 1.19 4.97
CA VAL A 67 2.66 1.98 3.81
C VAL A 67 3.76 1.24 3.05
N GLY A 68 4.72 0.66 3.77
CA GLY A 68 5.77 -0.12 3.16
C GLY A 68 5.25 -1.30 2.36
N HIS A 69 4.27 -2.02 2.91
CA HIS A 69 3.68 -3.17 2.20
C HIS A 69 2.87 -2.74 0.99
N LEU A 70 2.13 -1.63 1.09
CA LEU A 70 1.36 -1.12 -0.04
C LEU A 70 2.27 -0.73 -1.19
N LEU A 71 3.38 -0.04 -0.89
CA LEU A 71 4.35 0.32 -1.91
C LEU A 71 5.05 -0.92 -2.46
N GLY A 72 5.29 -1.91 -1.61
CA GLY A 72 5.87 -3.19 -2.04
C GLY A 72 4.95 -3.96 -2.98
N ILE A 73 3.66 -3.94 -2.70
CA ILE A 73 2.67 -4.55 -3.59
C ILE A 73 2.71 -3.86 -4.95
N HIS A 74 2.76 -2.54 -4.97
CA HIS A 74 2.86 -1.79 -6.22
C HIS A 74 4.12 -2.15 -7.00
N LYS A 75 5.25 -2.26 -6.30
CA LYS A 75 6.51 -2.65 -6.93
C LYS A 75 6.39 -4.03 -7.57
N ASN A 76 5.81 -4.99 -6.85
CA ASN A 76 5.58 -6.32 -7.39
C ASN A 76 4.75 -6.28 -8.67
N LEU A 77 3.67 -5.49 -8.64
CA LEU A 77 2.77 -5.39 -9.79
C LEU A 77 3.48 -4.79 -10.99
N ARG A 78 4.30 -3.76 -10.78
CA ARG A 78 5.06 -3.16 -11.88
C ARG A 78 6.04 -4.14 -12.50
N LEU A 79 6.64 -4.99 -11.67
CA LEU A 79 7.61 -5.95 -12.17
C LEU A 79 6.94 -7.14 -12.86
N LEU A 80 5.74 -7.51 -12.40
CA LEU A 80 4.98 -8.61 -13.02
C LEU A 80 4.29 -8.17 -14.31
N PHE A 81 3.82 -6.94 -14.38
CA PHE A 81 3.03 -6.45 -15.50
C PHE A 81 3.59 -5.13 -16.04
N PRO A 82 4.84 -5.13 -16.53
CA PRO A 82 5.52 -3.87 -16.87
C PRO A 82 4.94 -3.15 -18.09
N ARG A 83 4.15 -3.84 -18.90
CA ARG A 83 3.63 -3.27 -20.15
C ARG A 83 2.13 -3.14 -20.18
N ASN A 84 1.47 -3.36 -19.06
CA ASN A 84 0.02 -3.29 -19.01
C ASN A 84 -0.41 -2.48 -17.80
N LYS A 85 -0.36 -1.15 -17.94
CA LYS A 85 -0.69 -0.24 -16.85
C LYS A 85 -2.12 -0.42 -16.38
N GLU A 86 -3.03 -0.65 -17.31
CA GLU A 86 -4.43 -0.81 -16.97
C GLU A 86 -4.63 -2.01 -16.05
N TYR A 87 -4.00 -3.12 -16.40
CA TYR A 87 -4.12 -4.34 -15.59
C TYR A 87 -3.45 -4.17 -14.23
N LEU A 88 -2.25 -3.60 -14.20
CA LEU A 88 -1.53 -3.46 -12.93
C LEU A 88 -2.26 -2.52 -11.96
N TYR A 89 -2.92 -1.49 -12.47
CA TYR A 89 -3.64 -0.56 -11.58
C TYR A 89 -5.04 -1.05 -11.20
N SER A 90 -5.61 -1.99 -11.95
CA SER A 90 -6.91 -2.59 -11.61
C SER A 90 -6.79 -3.87 -10.80
N TRP A 91 -5.59 -4.41 -10.64
CA TRP A 91 -5.37 -5.72 -10.03
C TRP A 91 -5.94 -5.79 -8.60
N MET A 92 -5.76 -4.73 -7.81
CA MET A 92 -6.24 -4.73 -6.43
C MET A 92 -7.76 -4.77 -6.33
N LYS A 93 -8.46 -4.44 -7.41
CA LYS A 93 -9.92 -4.43 -7.46
C LYS A 93 -10.47 -5.59 -8.30
N THR A 94 -9.63 -6.51 -8.71
CA THR A 94 -10.04 -7.64 -9.55
C THR A 94 -10.15 -8.90 -8.70
N ARG A 95 -11.24 -9.63 -8.88
CA ARG A 95 -11.42 -10.88 -8.15
C ARG A 95 -10.35 -11.88 -8.53
N ASN A 96 -9.90 -12.64 -7.54
CA ASN A 96 -8.77 -13.55 -7.72
C ASN A 96 -9.10 -14.89 -7.07
N LYS A 97 -8.99 -15.95 -7.86
CA LYS A 97 -9.27 -17.30 -7.37
C LYS A 97 -8.37 -17.68 -6.18
N ALA A 98 -7.14 -17.17 -6.15
CA ALA A 98 -6.22 -17.45 -5.06
C ALA A 98 -6.73 -16.89 -3.73
N PHE A 99 -7.66 -15.93 -3.76
CA PHE A 99 -8.26 -15.31 -2.58
C PHE A 99 -9.75 -15.68 -2.47
N GLU A 100 -10.09 -16.88 -2.89
CA GLU A 100 -11.47 -17.36 -2.81
C GLU A 100 -12.45 -16.45 -3.56
N ASN A 101 -11.99 -15.95 -4.68
CA ASN A 101 -12.78 -15.08 -5.57
C ASN A 101 -13.09 -13.71 -4.97
N LYS A 102 -12.30 -13.30 -3.98
CA LYS A 102 -12.35 -11.94 -3.45
C LYS A 102 -11.33 -11.06 -4.15
N THR A 103 -11.56 -9.75 -4.11
CA THR A 103 -10.52 -8.84 -4.57
C THR A 103 -9.45 -8.70 -3.50
N PRO A 104 -8.21 -8.36 -3.88
CA PRO A 104 -7.17 -8.09 -2.88
C PRO A 104 -7.58 -7.02 -1.87
N VAL A 105 -8.28 -5.96 -2.32
CA VAL A 105 -8.78 -4.94 -1.40
C VAL A 105 -9.73 -5.57 -0.38
N GLU A 106 -10.64 -6.44 -0.82
CA GLU A 106 -11.56 -7.12 0.09
C GLU A 106 -10.83 -7.96 1.12
N VAL A 107 -9.75 -8.63 0.70
CA VAL A 107 -8.93 -9.43 1.62
C VAL A 107 -8.36 -8.55 2.72
N VAL A 108 -7.83 -7.38 2.35
CA VAL A 108 -7.25 -6.47 3.34
C VAL A 108 -8.34 -5.89 4.25
N LYS A 109 -9.49 -5.55 3.70
CA LYS A 109 -10.59 -5.02 4.51
C LYS A 109 -11.06 -6.04 5.54
N GLU A 110 -11.06 -7.31 5.17
CA GLU A 110 -11.51 -8.38 6.05
C GLU A 110 -10.47 -8.77 7.09
N LEU A 111 -9.22 -8.88 6.68
CA LEU A 111 -8.16 -9.44 7.52
C LEU A 111 -7.14 -8.42 8.02
N GLY A 112 -7.30 -7.15 7.63
CA GLY A 112 -6.42 -6.10 8.11
C GLY A 112 -4.97 -6.31 7.70
N PHE A 113 -4.04 -6.09 8.62
CA PHE A 113 -2.62 -6.21 8.33
C PHE A 113 -2.25 -7.59 7.79
N MET A 114 -2.86 -8.63 8.33
CA MET A 114 -2.63 -10.00 7.84
C MET A 114 -3.00 -10.10 6.36
N GLY A 115 -4.08 -9.42 5.94
CA GLY A 115 -4.48 -9.41 4.54
C GLY A 115 -3.43 -8.77 3.65
N LEU A 116 -2.80 -7.67 4.12
CA LEU A 116 -1.70 -7.07 3.37
C LEU A 116 -0.54 -8.05 3.18
N LEU A 117 -0.19 -8.76 4.24
CA LEU A 117 0.88 -9.75 4.16
C LEU A 117 0.53 -10.87 3.19
N MET A 118 -0.72 -11.32 3.19
CA MET A 118 -1.17 -12.36 2.28
C MET A 118 -1.08 -11.92 0.83
N VAL A 119 -1.51 -10.71 0.54
CA VAL A 119 -1.49 -10.17 -0.83
C VAL A 119 -0.05 -10.03 -1.30
N GLN A 120 0.80 -9.42 -0.48
CA GLN A 120 2.20 -9.25 -0.86
C GLN A 120 2.91 -10.58 -1.04
N SER A 121 2.66 -11.53 -0.14
CA SER A 121 3.26 -12.85 -0.20
C SER A 121 2.87 -13.60 -1.49
N TYR A 122 1.60 -13.46 -1.88
CA TYR A 122 1.14 -14.04 -3.14
C TYR A 122 1.92 -13.48 -4.33
N LEU A 123 2.10 -12.17 -4.35
CA LEU A 123 2.84 -11.52 -5.44
C LEU A 123 4.32 -11.85 -5.41
N ASP A 124 4.90 -11.94 -4.21
CA ASP A 124 6.30 -12.36 -4.08
C ASP A 124 6.51 -13.74 -4.69
N ARG A 125 5.62 -14.69 -4.40
CA ARG A 125 5.71 -16.02 -4.97
C ARG A 125 5.52 -16.00 -6.48
N ALA A 126 4.65 -15.15 -6.98
CA ALA A 126 4.46 -15.02 -8.42
C ALA A 126 5.73 -14.53 -9.12
N ARG A 127 6.55 -13.75 -8.41
CA ARG A 127 7.84 -13.28 -8.92
C ARG A 127 8.96 -14.29 -8.71
N GLY A 128 8.71 -15.37 -7.99
CA GLY A 128 9.73 -16.38 -7.70
C GLY A 128 10.62 -16.02 -6.52
N ILE A 129 10.16 -15.17 -5.64
CA ILE A 129 10.93 -14.78 -4.45
C ILE A 129 10.61 -15.69 -3.29
#